data_6edbb37ab0b4cf20fea06dda8f83d33c
#
_entry.id   6edbb37ab0b4cf20fea06dda8f83d33c
#
_cell.length_a   1.000
_cell.length_b   1.000
_cell.length_c   1.000
_cell.angle_alpha   90.00
_cell.angle_beta   90.00
_cell.angle_gamma   90.00
#
_symmetry.space_group_name_H-M   'P 1'
#
loop_
_entity.id
_entity.type
_entity.pdbx_description
1 polymer ?
#
loop_
_entity_poly.entity_id
_entity_poly.type
_entity_poly.pdbx_seq_one_letter_code
_entity_poly.pdbx_strand_id
1 'polypeptide(L)'
;MGAELRKPDIGISAIDRKILKILLSPHDGKSTKSMSAKLGIPVTTVRRRRKRLENKFLKVHYVLAIEKFGWRRVDFFISIRHGVINAVATKLMSLDDVTYVGKSIGEHTIDLRVESIVKDNNVLLDLLEKIKEMEGVEDVLWSEIVSIVGQKISIPSSIIDKI
;
A
#
# COMPACT_ATOMS: atom_id res chain seq x y z
N MET A 1 -17.79 -21.19 -21.33
CA MET A 1 -16.88 -22.19 -20.74
C MET A 1 -15.73 -21.38 -20.13
N GLY A 2 -15.88 -21.01 -18.83
CA GLY A 2 -14.94 -20.14 -18.12
C GLY A 2 -13.67 -20.91 -17.80
N ALA A 3 -12.53 -20.42 -18.27
CA ALA A 3 -11.23 -20.91 -17.85
C ALA A 3 -11.05 -20.56 -16.36
N GLU A 4 -11.11 -21.55 -15.48
CA GLU A 4 -10.68 -21.44 -14.09
C GLU A 4 -9.20 -21.05 -14.10
N LEU A 5 -8.91 -19.78 -13.80
CA LEU A 5 -7.55 -19.31 -13.54
C LEU A 5 -7.00 -20.15 -12.38
N ARG A 6 -6.14 -21.12 -12.69
CA ARG A 6 -5.40 -21.89 -11.68
C ARG A 6 -4.74 -20.90 -10.73
N LYS A 7 -5.16 -20.91 -9.47
CA LYS A 7 -4.50 -20.13 -8.41
C LYS A 7 -3.03 -20.52 -8.41
N PRO A 8 -2.09 -19.58 -8.49
CA PRO A 8 -0.68 -19.91 -8.38
C PRO A 8 -0.46 -20.62 -7.04
N ASP A 9 0.19 -21.77 -7.05
CA ASP A 9 0.62 -22.44 -5.80
C ASP A 9 1.69 -21.57 -5.14
N ILE A 10 1.24 -20.73 -4.22
CA ILE A 10 2.11 -19.78 -3.51
C ILE A 10 2.94 -20.48 -2.43
N GLY A 11 2.73 -21.79 -2.23
CA GLY A 11 3.46 -22.60 -1.23
C GLY A 11 3.18 -22.18 0.22
N ILE A 12 1.96 -21.67 0.50
CA ILE A 12 1.49 -21.26 1.82
C ILE A 12 0.67 -22.39 2.44
N SER A 13 1.19 -23.03 3.50
CA SER A 13 0.50 -24.09 4.24
C SER A 13 -0.55 -23.55 5.22
N ALA A 14 -1.42 -24.43 5.74
CA ALA A 14 -2.39 -24.07 6.77
C ALA A 14 -1.72 -23.47 8.04
N ILE A 15 -0.54 -23.95 8.40
CA ILE A 15 0.25 -23.40 9.53
C ILE A 15 0.75 -22.00 9.18
N ASP A 16 1.20 -21.78 7.95
CA ASP A 16 1.65 -20.46 7.51
C ASP A 16 0.53 -19.42 7.55
N ARG A 17 -0.69 -19.79 7.15
CA ARG A 17 -1.88 -18.92 7.27
C ARG A 17 -2.16 -18.55 8.73
N LYS A 18 -2.06 -19.52 9.66
CA LYS A 18 -2.22 -19.24 11.09
C LYS A 18 -1.15 -18.26 11.62
N ILE A 19 0.10 -18.42 11.20
CA ILE A 19 1.18 -17.49 11.56
C ILE A 19 0.91 -16.10 10.97
N LEU A 20 0.51 -16.00 9.70
CA LEU A 20 0.15 -14.73 9.06
C LEU A 20 -0.99 -14.01 9.79
N LYS A 21 -2.05 -14.74 10.20
CA LYS A 21 -3.15 -14.17 10.98
C LYS A 21 -2.67 -13.53 12.26
N ILE A 22 -1.76 -14.19 12.99
CA ILE A 22 -1.20 -13.63 14.23
C ILE A 22 -0.31 -12.41 13.93
N LEU A 23 0.57 -12.49 12.92
CA LEU A 23 1.46 -11.39 12.56
C LEU A 23 0.71 -10.13 12.12
N LEU A 24 -0.40 -10.30 11.41
CA LEU A 24 -1.21 -9.22 10.88
C LEU A 24 -2.31 -8.76 11.83
N SER A 25 -2.54 -9.48 12.95
CA SER A 25 -3.48 -9.05 13.99
C SER A 25 -2.91 -7.88 14.79
N PRO A 26 -3.71 -6.84 15.10
CA PRO A 26 -3.26 -5.74 15.96
C PRO A 26 -3.11 -6.12 17.42
N HIS A 27 -3.84 -7.15 17.88
CA HIS A 27 -3.99 -7.49 19.30
C HIS A 27 -3.20 -8.73 19.73
N ASP A 28 -2.64 -9.51 18.81
CA ASP A 28 -1.93 -10.75 19.12
C ASP A 28 -0.46 -10.51 19.48
N GLY A 29 0.04 -11.28 20.44
CA GLY A 29 1.46 -11.30 20.76
C GLY A 29 2.30 -11.83 19.60
N LYS A 30 3.08 -10.96 18.99
CA LYS A 30 3.87 -11.26 17.78
C LYS A 30 5.21 -11.92 18.07
N SER A 31 5.51 -12.29 19.33
CA SER A 31 6.74 -12.99 19.66
C SER A 31 6.66 -14.46 19.18
N THR A 32 7.81 -15.01 18.76
CA THR A 32 7.91 -16.41 18.33
C THR A 32 7.46 -17.39 19.44
N LYS A 33 7.75 -17.04 20.70
CA LYS A 33 7.35 -17.85 21.87
C LYS A 33 5.82 -17.84 22.05
N SER A 34 5.19 -16.66 21.96
CA SER A 34 3.73 -16.52 22.05
C SER A 34 3.03 -17.29 20.92
N MET A 35 3.52 -17.16 19.68
CA MET A 35 2.98 -17.91 18.54
C MET A 35 3.13 -19.43 18.72
N SER A 36 4.26 -19.88 19.23
CA SER A 36 4.51 -21.30 19.51
C SER A 36 3.49 -21.86 20.50
N ALA A 37 3.25 -21.16 21.60
CA ALA A 37 2.25 -21.54 22.61
C ALA A 37 0.83 -21.56 22.02
N LYS A 38 0.46 -20.52 21.25
CA LYS A 38 -0.87 -20.39 20.65
C LYS A 38 -1.15 -21.45 19.57
N LEU A 39 -0.14 -21.86 18.82
CA LEU A 39 -0.27 -22.80 17.70
C LEU A 39 0.03 -24.26 18.08
N GLY A 40 0.59 -24.52 19.26
CA GLY A 40 1.00 -25.85 19.70
C GLY A 40 2.13 -26.46 18.87
N ILE A 41 3.04 -25.65 18.32
CA ILE A 41 4.17 -26.10 17.49
C ILE A 41 5.52 -25.60 18.04
N PRO A 42 6.64 -26.32 17.79
CA PRO A 42 7.94 -25.93 18.32
C PRO A 42 8.37 -24.51 17.91
N VAL A 43 9.00 -23.79 18.85
CA VAL A 43 9.52 -22.41 18.64
C VAL A 43 10.44 -22.32 17.42
N THR A 44 11.28 -23.33 17.19
CA THR A 44 12.20 -23.41 16.03
C THR A 44 11.43 -23.46 14.71
N THR A 45 10.35 -24.23 14.67
CA THR A 45 9.46 -24.32 13.49
C THR A 45 8.77 -22.99 13.22
N VAL A 46 8.23 -22.33 14.26
CA VAL A 46 7.62 -20.99 14.12
C VAL A 46 8.65 -19.99 13.60
N ARG A 47 9.86 -19.96 14.19
CA ARG A 47 10.93 -19.04 13.79
C ARG A 47 11.29 -19.20 12.32
N ARG A 48 11.51 -20.42 11.85
CA ARG A 48 11.86 -20.71 10.46
C ARG A 48 10.74 -20.30 9.49
N ARG A 49 9.48 -20.66 9.81
CA ARG A 49 8.33 -20.32 8.97
C ARG A 49 8.08 -18.82 8.93
N ARG A 50 8.12 -18.17 10.10
CA ARG A 50 7.98 -16.71 10.22
C ARG A 50 9.03 -15.99 9.36
N LYS A 51 10.30 -16.33 9.48
CA LYS A 51 11.38 -15.72 8.67
C LYS A 51 11.13 -15.89 7.17
N ARG A 52 10.67 -17.06 6.74
CA ARG A 52 10.29 -17.30 5.34
C ARG A 52 9.14 -16.41 4.90
N LEU A 53 8.08 -16.28 5.72
CA LEU A 53 6.91 -15.46 5.41
C LEU A 53 7.25 -13.96 5.38
N GLU A 54 8.04 -13.49 6.34
CA GLU A 54 8.52 -12.10 6.39
C GLU A 54 9.34 -11.77 5.14
N ASN A 55 10.28 -12.63 4.75
CA ASN A 55 11.13 -12.36 3.60
C ASN A 55 10.40 -12.43 2.25
N LYS A 56 9.38 -13.28 2.14
CA LYS A 56 8.76 -13.57 0.83
C LYS A 56 7.45 -12.81 0.60
N PHE A 57 6.68 -12.54 1.67
CA PHE A 57 5.30 -12.06 1.54
C PHE A 57 4.98 -10.82 2.37
N LEU A 58 5.81 -10.44 3.34
CA LEU A 58 5.53 -9.31 4.21
C LEU A 58 6.52 -8.17 3.95
N LYS A 59 6.01 -6.95 4.05
CA LYS A 59 6.81 -5.73 4.09
C LYS A 59 6.57 -5.07 5.45
N VAL A 60 7.64 -4.66 6.12
CA VAL A 60 7.57 -3.91 7.38
C VAL A 60 7.87 -2.46 7.07
N HIS A 61 6.92 -1.57 7.39
CA HIS A 61 7.07 -0.14 7.22
C HIS A 61 6.84 0.56 8.56
N TYR A 62 7.68 1.56 8.84
CA TYR A 62 7.39 2.56 9.87
C TYR A 62 6.57 3.67 9.24
N VAL A 63 5.45 4.02 9.84
CA VAL A 63 4.59 5.09 9.36
C VAL A 63 4.72 6.26 10.33
N LEU A 64 5.17 7.41 9.81
CA LEU A 64 5.23 8.65 10.58
C LEU A 64 3.83 9.27 10.64
N ALA A 65 3.40 9.66 11.83
CA ALA A 65 2.18 10.43 12.02
C ALA A 65 2.44 11.90 11.62
N ILE A 66 2.42 12.16 10.32
CA ILE A 66 2.83 13.45 9.73
C ILE A 66 1.95 14.60 10.19
N GLU A 67 0.71 14.32 10.54
CA GLU A 67 -0.28 15.29 11.02
C GLU A 67 0.20 15.94 12.35
N LYS A 68 0.99 15.21 13.16
CA LYS A 68 1.61 15.75 14.39
C LYS A 68 2.67 16.81 14.12
N PHE A 69 3.16 16.87 12.89
CA PHE A 69 4.16 17.86 12.45
C PHE A 69 3.54 18.97 11.59
N GLY A 70 2.20 19.00 11.50
CA GLY A 70 1.46 19.98 10.69
C GLY A 70 1.50 19.71 9.19
N TRP A 71 1.93 18.52 8.78
CA TRP A 71 1.93 18.12 7.39
C TRP A 71 0.60 17.50 6.99
N ARG A 72 0.22 17.62 5.72
CA ARG A 72 -1.07 17.18 5.18
C ARG A 72 -0.90 16.20 4.05
N ARG A 73 -1.88 15.29 3.90
CA ARG A 73 -1.95 14.35 2.79
C ARG A 73 -2.84 14.90 1.70
N VAL A 74 -2.35 14.85 0.48
CA VAL A 74 -3.10 15.26 -0.72
C VAL A 74 -3.03 14.14 -1.74
N ASP A 75 -4.19 13.77 -2.27
CA ASP A 75 -4.33 12.84 -3.38
C ASP A 75 -4.54 13.63 -4.66
N PHE A 76 -3.78 13.29 -5.71
CA PHE A 76 -4.01 13.76 -7.08
C PHE A 76 -4.53 12.63 -7.94
N PHE A 77 -5.49 12.95 -8.79
CA PHE A 77 -6.09 12.07 -9.77
C PHE A 77 -5.83 12.66 -11.14
N ILE A 78 -5.04 11.99 -11.95
CA ILE A 78 -4.43 12.55 -13.15
C ILE A 78 -4.91 11.79 -14.38
N SER A 79 -5.41 12.53 -15.37
CA SER A 79 -5.70 12.02 -16.70
C SER A 79 -4.50 12.26 -17.61
N ILE A 80 -4.13 11.25 -18.40
CA ILE A 80 -2.89 11.27 -19.17
C ILE A 80 -3.16 10.84 -20.61
N ARG A 81 -2.57 11.56 -21.55
CA ARG A 81 -2.58 11.19 -22.96
C ARG A 81 -2.04 9.77 -23.15
N HIS A 82 -2.74 9.01 -23.96
CA HIS A 82 -2.36 7.62 -24.24
C HIS A 82 -0.90 7.47 -24.68
N GLY A 83 -0.22 6.44 -24.20
CA GLY A 83 1.14 6.08 -24.56
C GLY A 83 2.26 6.63 -23.67
N VAL A 84 2.02 7.67 -22.83
CA VAL A 84 3.08 8.31 -22.01
C VAL A 84 2.94 8.08 -20.51
N ILE A 85 1.97 7.29 -20.05
CA ILE A 85 1.66 7.04 -18.64
C ILE A 85 2.90 6.64 -17.81
N ASN A 86 3.74 5.75 -18.34
CA ASN A 86 4.94 5.29 -17.62
C ASN A 86 5.98 6.40 -17.43
N ALA A 87 6.16 7.26 -18.44
CA ALA A 87 7.10 8.38 -18.36
C ALA A 87 6.65 9.41 -17.33
N VAL A 88 5.36 9.75 -17.33
CA VAL A 88 4.76 10.66 -16.33
C VAL A 88 4.85 10.04 -14.92
N ALA A 89 4.49 8.77 -14.74
CA ALA A 89 4.58 8.09 -13.45
C ALA A 89 6.02 8.09 -12.89
N THR A 90 7.03 7.91 -13.74
CA THR A 90 8.44 7.97 -13.32
C THR A 90 8.84 9.38 -12.89
N LYS A 91 8.43 10.41 -13.63
CA LYS A 91 8.68 11.81 -13.26
C LYS A 91 8.00 12.17 -11.93
N LEU A 92 6.74 11.75 -11.74
CA LEU A 92 6.00 11.97 -10.49
C LEU A 92 6.72 11.33 -9.30
N MET A 93 7.18 10.08 -9.42
CA MET A 93 7.95 9.41 -8.35
C MET A 93 9.29 10.04 -8.05
N SER A 94 9.83 10.91 -8.89
CA SER A 94 11.07 11.65 -8.63
C SER A 94 10.86 12.95 -7.86
N LEU A 95 9.62 13.37 -7.61
CA LEU A 95 9.30 14.53 -6.78
C LEU A 95 9.36 14.16 -5.30
N ASP A 96 10.01 14.98 -4.49
CA ASP A 96 10.24 14.71 -3.06
C ASP A 96 8.94 14.64 -2.24
N ASP A 97 7.93 15.41 -2.65
CA ASP A 97 6.63 15.46 -1.97
C ASP A 97 5.73 14.27 -2.30
N VAL A 98 6.08 13.46 -3.31
CA VAL A 98 5.28 12.31 -3.77
C VAL A 98 5.70 11.04 -3.05
N THR A 99 4.73 10.37 -2.44
CA THR A 99 4.95 9.14 -1.67
C THR A 99 4.42 7.87 -2.34
N TYR A 100 3.49 8.02 -3.28
CA TYR A 100 2.89 6.90 -4.01
C TYR A 100 2.41 7.34 -5.39
N VAL A 101 2.60 6.47 -6.38
CA VAL A 101 2.00 6.59 -7.72
C VAL A 101 1.44 5.23 -8.13
N GLY A 102 0.15 5.16 -8.37
CA GLY A 102 -0.55 3.96 -8.81
C GLY A 102 -1.29 4.19 -10.12
N LYS A 103 -1.25 3.20 -11.03
CA LYS A 103 -2.12 3.20 -12.21
C LYS A 103 -3.54 2.86 -11.79
N SER A 104 -4.50 3.62 -12.31
CA SER A 104 -5.93 3.39 -12.11
C SER A 104 -6.56 2.80 -13.37
N ILE A 105 -7.58 1.99 -13.19
CA ILE A 105 -8.45 1.48 -14.25
C ILE A 105 -9.89 1.60 -13.73
N GLY A 106 -10.76 2.28 -14.47
CA GLY A 106 -12.15 2.49 -14.08
C GLY A 106 -12.95 3.21 -15.16
N GLU A 107 -14.20 3.59 -14.82
CA GLU A 107 -15.10 4.29 -15.73
C GLU A 107 -14.74 5.76 -15.97
N HIS A 108 -13.89 6.34 -15.12
CA HIS A 108 -13.43 7.72 -15.24
C HIS A 108 -12.09 7.79 -15.98
N THR A 109 -11.81 8.94 -16.58
CA THR A 109 -10.57 9.23 -17.31
C THR A 109 -9.33 9.38 -16.42
N ILE A 110 -9.33 8.78 -15.22
CA ILE A 110 -8.21 8.84 -14.28
C ILE A 110 -7.26 7.69 -14.57
N ASP A 111 -6.06 8.01 -15.02
CA ASP A 111 -5.01 7.05 -15.35
C ASP A 111 -4.04 6.81 -14.19
N LEU A 112 -3.76 7.87 -13.40
CA LEU A 112 -2.88 7.78 -12.23
C LEU A 112 -3.55 8.35 -10.98
N ARG A 113 -3.36 7.65 -9.84
CA ARG A 113 -3.56 8.18 -8.51
C ARG A 113 -2.20 8.41 -7.86
N VAL A 114 -2.00 9.60 -7.32
CA VAL A 114 -0.75 10.02 -6.68
C VAL A 114 -1.05 10.47 -5.25
N GLU A 115 -0.32 9.92 -4.28
CA GLU A 115 -0.38 10.39 -2.89
C GLU A 115 0.85 11.25 -2.61
N SER A 116 0.63 12.38 -2.00
CA SER A 116 1.68 13.33 -1.63
C SER A 116 1.54 13.84 -0.20
N ILE A 117 2.62 14.39 0.32
CA ILE A 117 2.69 15.01 1.64
C ILE A 117 3.15 16.44 1.45
N VAL A 118 2.32 17.41 1.86
CA VAL A 118 2.61 18.83 1.71
C VAL A 118 2.57 19.53 3.05
N LYS A 119 3.42 20.55 3.22
CA LYS A 119 3.48 21.32 4.46
C LYS A 119 2.41 22.40 4.51
N ASP A 120 2.20 23.11 3.42
CA ASP A 120 1.30 24.26 3.33
C ASP A 120 0.72 24.42 1.91
N ASN A 121 -0.09 25.45 1.73
CA ASN A 121 -0.74 25.71 0.44
C ASN A 121 0.24 26.11 -0.66
N ASN A 122 1.36 26.74 -0.34
CA ASN A 122 2.33 27.13 -1.36
C ASN A 122 2.95 25.88 -1.98
N VAL A 123 3.39 24.93 -1.11
CA VAL A 123 3.93 23.64 -1.58
C VAL A 123 2.89 22.87 -2.40
N LEU A 124 1.62 22.89 -1.98
CA LEU A 124 0.53 22.26 -2.73
C LEU A 124 0.35 22.87 -4.13
N LEU A 125 0.33 24.20 -4.22
CA LEU A 125 0.16 24.91 -5.49
C LEU A 125 1.35 24.69 -6.41
N ASP A 126 2.57 24.77 -5.90
CA ASP A 126 3.79 24.49 -6.66
C ASP A 126 3.81 23.05 -7.20
N LEU A 127 3.38 22.08 -6.38
CA LEU A 127 3.29 20.70 -6.80
C LEU A 127 2.22 20.48 -7.89
N LEU A 128 1.04 21.11 -7.73
CA LEU A 128 -0.04 21.07 -8.70
C LEU A 128 0.40 21.66 -10.05
N GLU A 129 1.11 22.78 -10.03
CA GLU A 129 1.66 23.43 -11.22
C GLU A 129 2.69 22.55 -11.93
N LYS A 130 3.66 22.02 -11.19
CA LYS A 130 4.63 21.05 -11.71
C LYS A 130 3.98 19.84 -12.36
N ILE A 131 2.89 19.31 -11.77
CA ILE A 131 2.17 18.16 -12.33
C ILE A 131 1.47 18.56 -13.63
N LYS A 132 0.79 19.71 -13.67
CA LYS A 132 0.08 20.20 -14.86
C LYS A 132 1.01 20.52 -16.04
N GLU A 133 2.23 20.94 -15.76
CA GLU A 133 3.24 21.24 -16.80
C GLU A 133 3.92 19.99 -17.37
N MET A 134 3.69 18.80 -16.79
CA MET A 134 4.28 17.58 -17.32
C MET A 134 3.69 17.23 -18.69
N GLU A 135 4.56 17.00 -19.67
CA GLU A 135 4.15 16.58 -20.99
C GLU A 135 3.32 15.31 -20.93
N GLY A 136 2.11 15.35 -21.48
CA GLY A 136 1.17 14.25 -21.54
C GLY A 136 0.13 14.26 -20.42
N VAL A 137 0.20 15.14 -19.44
CA VAL A 137 -0.88 15.39 -18.48
C VAL A 137 -1.99 16.18 -19.17
N GLU A 138 -3.22 15.70 -19.10
CA GLU A 138 -4.40 16.34 -19.71
C GLU A 138 -5.27 17.05 -18.69
N ASP A 139 -5.46 16.39 -17.51
CA ASP A 139 -6.24 16.98 -16.42
C ASP A 139 -5.72 16.48 -15.07
N VAL A 140 -5.90 17.32 -14.04
CA VAL A 140 -5.50 17.05 -12.65
C VAL A 140 -6.60 17.46 -11.70
N LEU A 141 -7.21 16.48 -11.06
CA LEU A 141 -8.07 16.67 -9.89
C LEU A 141 -7.26 16.39 -8.63
N TRP A 142 -7.61 17.05 -7.53
CA TRP A 142 -6.96 16.79 -6.25
C TRP A 142 -7.95 16.87 -5.08
N SER A 143 -7.59 16.20 -3.98
CA SER A 143 -8.33 16.28 -2.72
C SER A 143 -7.39 16.23 -1.52
N GLU A 144 -7.68 17.01 -0.50
CA GLU A 144 -6.96 16.96 0.78
C GLU A 144 -7.68 16.02 1.75
N ILE A 145 -6.93 15.14 2.43
CA ILE A 145 -7.44 14.31 3.51
C ILE A 145 -7.38 15.10 4.80
N VAL A 146 -8.47 15.77 5.16
CA VAL A 146 -8.56 16.62 6.35
C VAL A 146 -8.63 15.82 7.66
N SER A 147 -9.12 14.59 7.62
CA SER A 147 -9.13 13.69 8.78
C SER A 147 -9.26 12.23 8.37
N ILE A 148 -8.59 11.34 9.08
CA ILE A 148 -8.75 9.90 8.91
C ILE A 148 -9.85 9.43 9.85
N VAL A 149 -11.03 9.13 9.33
CA VAL A 149 -12.19 8.63 10.10
C VAL A 149 -11.94 7.19 10.57
N GLY A 150 -11.17 6.41 9.84
CA GLY A 150 -10.81 5.05 10.18
C GLY A 150 -9.86 4.42 9.18
N GLN A 151 -8.89 3.67 9.69
CA GLN A 151 -7.94 2.94 8.86
C GLN A 151 -7.72 1.55 9.43
N LYS A 152 -7.85 0.52 8.59
CA LYS A 152 -7.45 -0.85 8.93
C LYS A 152 -6.07 -1.11 8.32
N ILE A 153 -5.06 -1.18 9.17
CA ILE A 153 -3.68 -1.51 8.76
C ILE A 153 -3.53 -3.01 8.52
N SER A 154 -4.37 -3.82 9.18
CA SER A 154 -4.32 -5.28 9.07
C SER A 154 -5.25 -5.81 7.97
N ILE A 155 -4.74 -6.78 7.21
CA ILE A 155 -5.54 -7.52 6.23
C ILE A 155 -6.56 -8.40 6.98
N PRO A 156 -7.85 -8.36 6.63
CA PRO A 156 -8.87 -9.19 7.25
C PRO A 156 -8.52 -10.69 7.16
N SER A 157 -8.79 -11.44 8.24
CA SER A 157 -8.52 -12.88 8.30
C SER A 157 -9.18 -13.67 7.17
N SER A 158 -10.38 -13.23 6.73
CA SER A 158 -11.10 -13.82 5.60
C SER A 158 -10.34 -13.75 4.27
N ILE A 159 -9.48 -12.76 4.08
CA ILE A 159 -8.62 -12.66 2.90
C ILE A 159 -7.45 -13.63 3.04
N ILE A 160 -6.86 -13.74 4.25
CA ILE A 160 -5.75 -14.69 4.51
C ILE A 160 -6.19 -16.13 4.31
N ASP A 161 -7.47 -16.47 4.57
CA ASP A 161 -8.01 -17.81 4.34
C ASP A 161 -8.12 -18.16 2.85
N LYS A 162 -8.18 -17.18 1.97
CA LYS A 162 -8.31 -17.36 0.52
C LYS A 162 -6.98 -17.44 -0.23
N ILE A 163 -5.88 -17.13 0.44
CA ILE A 163 -4.52 -17.25 -0.10
C ILE A 163 -4.01 -18.72 0.01
#